data_1204e2cfe8ab54f81f3608c6a46165c3
#
_entry.id   1204e2cfe8ab54f81f3608c6a46165c3
#
_cell.length_a   1.000
_cell.length_b   1.000
_cell.length_c   1.000
_cell.angle_alpha   90.00
_cell.angle_beta   90.00
_cell.angle_gamma   90.00
#
_symmetry.space_group_name_H-M   'P 1'
#
loop_
_entity.id
_entity.type
_entity.pdbx_description
1 polymer ?
#
loop_
_entity_poly.entity_id
_entity_poly.type
_entity_poly.pdbx_seq_one_letter_code
_entity_poly.pdbx_strand_id
1 'polypeptide(L)'
;MDSTVEALLVQVEAINQDAGGLAARLRSDQFNWSPDGRRWSVGQSLEHLSITNDRYLPVFDQALEALRRQGHRATVPPALGWFERTFLRMLEPPVRLKVKAPASFVAPVSLDPVAALGHWVASQGAFEARIRACDGLDMKATSVKSQFGPVSFSLYGTIAILLAHQRRHIWQMREVMREPGFPV
;
A
#
# COMPACT_ATOMS: atom_id res chain seq x y z
N MET A 1 -2.41 -3.80 -23.01
CA MET A 1 -1.80 -3.52 -21.70
C MET A 1 -0.59 -4.43 -21.57
N ASP A 2 0.53 -3.90 -21.11
CA ASP A 2 1.75 -4.67 -20.99
C ASP A 2 1.65 -5.65 -19.79
N SER A 3 2.32 -6.82 -19.91
CA SER A 3 2.25 -7.91 -18.92
C SER A 3 2.70 -7.47 -17.50
N THR A 4 3.55 -6.45 -17.39
CA THR A 4 4.01 -5.92 -16.11
C THR A 4 2.89 -5.17 -15.38
N VAL A 5 2.19 -4.29 -16.08
CA VAL A 5 1.06 -3.54 -15.54
C VAL A 5 -0.06 -4.51 -15.16
N GLU A 6 -0.33 -5.51 -15.99
CA GLU A 6 -1.31 -6.55 -15.71
C GLU A 6 -0.98 -7.34 -14.43
N ALA A 7 0.29 -7.76 -14.26
CA ALA A 7 0.74 -8.45 -13.05
C ALA A 7 0.65 -7.59 -11.78
N LEU A 8 0.86 -6.28 -11.88
CA LEU A 8 0.67 -5.36 -10.76
C LEU A 8 -0.82 -5.21 -10.40
N LEU A 9 -1.70 -5.11 -11.41
CA LEU A 9 -3.14 -4.99 -11.21
C LEU A 9 -3.75 -6.25 -10.58
N VAL A 10 -3.28 -7.43 -10.94
CA VAL A 10 -3.69 -8.69 -10.28
C VAL A 10 -3.34 -8.66 -8.78
N GLN A 11 -2.19 -8.11 -8.40
CA GLN A 11 -1.82 -7.95 -6.99
C GLN A 11 -2.72 -6.93 -6.28
N VAL A 12 -3.04 -5.80 -6.92
CA VAL A 12 -3.97 -4.80 -6.38
C VAL A 12 -5.33 -5.43 -6.10
N GLU A 13 -5.87 -6.18 -7.05
CA GLU A 13 -7.15 -6.86 -6.90
C GLU A 13 -7.16 -7.85 -5.74
N ALA A 14 -6.12 -8.70 -5.62
CA ALA A 14 -5.98 -9.63 -4.50
C ALA A 14 -5.91 -8.90 -3.14
N ILE A 15 -5.21 -7.77 -3.07
CA ILE A 15 -5.11 -6.92 -1.88
C ILE A 15 -6.48 -6.29 -1.54
N ASN A 16 -7.21 -5.82 -2.56
CA ASN A 16 -8.55 -5.23 -2.37
C ASN A 16 -9.54 -6.24 -1.80
N GLN A 17 -9.55 -7.44 -2.35
CA GLN A 17 -10.40 -8.54 -1.86
C GLN A 17 -10.04 -8.92 -0.41
N ASP A 18 -8.76 -9.03 -0.11
CA ASP A 18 -8.27 -9.37 1.22
C ASP A 18 -8.61 -8.29 2.27
N ALA A 19 -8.17 -7.06 2.05
CA ALA A 19 -8.34 -5.98 3.03
C ALA A 19 -9.82 -5.59 3.19
N GLY A 20 -10.51 -5.37 2.07
CA GLY A 20 -11.92 -5.02 2.05
C GLY A 20 -12.79 -6.13 2.63
N GLY A 21 -12.52 -7.39 2.24
CA GLY A 21 -13.25 -8.55 2.74
C GLY A 21 -13.07 -8.83 4.24
N LEU A 22 -11.88 -8.54 4.79
CA LEU A 22 -11.65 -8.61 6.24
C LEU A 22 -12.42 -7.50 6.97
N ALA A 23 -12.26 -6.26 6.52
CA ALA A 23 -12.80 -5.09 7.21
C ALA A 23 -14.33 -5.01 7.14
N ALA A 24 -14.94 -5.36 6.00
CA ALA A 24 -16.40 -5.29 5.78
C ALA A 24 -17.22 -6.26 6.65
N ARG A 25 -16.60 -7.29 7.22
CA ARG A 25 -17.27 -8.29 8.07
C ARG A 25 -17.27 -7.91 9.56
N LEU A 26 -16.54 -6.87 9.94
CA LEU A 26 -16.37 -6.50 11.33
C LEU A 26 -17.43 -5.50 11.79
N ARG A 27 -17.96 -5.74 13.01
CA ARG A 27 -18.72 -4.74 13.73
C ARG A 27 -17.82 -3.58 14.16
N SER A 28 -18.40 -2.43 14.51
CA SER A 28 -17.64 -1.24 14.89
C SER A 28 -16.72 -1.45 16.09
N ASP A 29 -17.14 -2.25 17.07
CA ASP A 29 -16.33 -2.62 18.23
C ASP A 29 -15.14 -3.50 17.85
N GLN A 30 -15.31 -4.45 16.94
CA GLN A 30 -14.24 -5.30 16.39
C GLN A 30 -13.28 -4.50 15.50
N PHE A 31 -13.81 -3.62 14.65
CA PHE A 31 -13.04 -2.80 13.72
C PHE A 31 -12.07 -1.86 14.43
N ASN A 32 -12.50 -1.30 15.57
CA ASN A 32 -11.71 -0.37 16.38
C ASN A 32 -10.96 -1.02 17.55
N TRP A 33 -11.09 -2.33 17.74
CA TRP A 33 -10.46 -3.00 18.85
C TRP A 33 -8.92 -3.05 18.73
N SER A 34 -8.25 -2.70 19.81
CA SER A 34 -6.79 -2.80 19.95
C SER A 34 -6.44 -3.68 21.15
N PRO A 35 -5.53 -4.67 20.99
CA PRO A 35 -5.23 -5.63 22.07
C PRO A 35 -4.67 -5.00 23.35
N ASP A 36 -3.91 -3.92 23.22
CA ASP A 36 -3.15 -3.28 24.29
C ASP A 36 -3.15 -1.74 24.25
N GLY A 37 -4.00 -1.15 23.40
CA GLY A 37 -4.03 0.30 23.16
C GLY A 37 -2.79 0.87 22.45
N ARG A 38 -1.81 0.04 22.12
CA ARG A 38 -0.55 0.42 21.45
C ARG A 38 -0.44 -0.15 20.05
N ARG A 39 -0.95 -1.35 19.84
CA ARG A 39 -1.05 -1.97 18.51
C ARG A 39 -2.27 -1.45 17.78
N TRP A 40 -2.12 -1.23 16.50
CA TRP A 40 -3.20 -0.72 15.68
C TRP A 40 -4.35 -1.72 15.57
N SER A 41 -5.56 -1.19 15.59
CA SER A 41 -6.78 -1.94 15.24
C SER A 41 -6.78 -2.29 13.74
N VAL A 42 -7.74 -3.11 13.34
CA VAL A 42 -8.02 -3.38 11.91
C VAL A 42 -8.34 -2.07 11.19
N GLY A 43 -9.21 -1.24 11.76
CA GLY A 43 -9.58 0.05 11.21
C GLY A 43 -8.39 1.00 11.05
N GLN A 44 -7.55 1.12 12.08
CA GLN A 44 -6.34 1.95 11.98
C GLN A 44 -5.37 1.47 10.90
N SER A 45 -5.22 0.16 10.73
CA SER A 45 -4.38 -0.42 9.69
C SER A 45 -4.93 -0.12 8.29
N LEU A 46 -6.24 -0.25 8.09
CA LEU A 46 -6.91 0.05 6.82
C LEU A 46 -6.78 1.53 6.47
N GLU A 47 -7.10 2.42 7.40
CA GLU A 47 -7.04 3.86 7.19
C GLU A 47 -5.60 4.35 6.94
N HIS A 48 -4.61 3.77 7.63
CA HIS A 48 -3.21 4.02 7.36
C HIS A 48 -2.82 3.69 5.92
N LEU A 49 -3.33 2.62 5.37
CA LEU A 49 -3.09 2.25 3.97
C LEU A 49 -3.72 3.25 3.00
N SER A 50 -4.93 3.72 3.29
CA SER A 50 -5.61 4.76 2.50
C SER A 50 -4.83 6.08 2.52
N ILE A 51 -4.44 6.55 3.70
CA ILE A 51 -3.60 7.75 3.87
C ILE A 51 -2.26 7.59 3.12
N THR A 52 -1.67 6.39 3.16
CA THR A 52 -0.41 6.11 2.46
C THR A 52 -0.60 6.24 0.95
N ASN A 53 -1.62 5.63 0.39
CA ASN A 53 -1.92 5.76 -1.04
C ASN A 53 -2.07 7.24 -1.41
N ASP A 54 -2.93 7.99 -0.73
CA ASP A 54 -3.21 9.39 -1.05
C ASP A 54 -1.94 10.26 -1.06
N ARG A 55 -1.01 10.01 -0.14
CA ARG A 55 0.26 10.73 -0.10
C ARG A 55 1.19 10.40 -1.27
N TYR A 56 1.06 9.20 -1.84
CA TYR A 56 1.84 8.80 -3.00
C TYR A 56 1.22 9.21 -4.33
N LEU A 57 -0.11 9.47 -4.41
CA LEU A 57 -0.76 9.85 -5.67
C LEU A 57 -0.10 11.07 -6.36
N PRO A 58 0.16 12.21 -5.67
CA PRO A 58 0.82 13.34 -6.32
C PRO A 58 2.24 13.03 -6.80
N VAL A 59 2.94 12.16 -6.09
CA VAL A 59 4.32 11.76 -6.45
C VAL A 59 4.30 10.87 -7.70
N PHE A 60 3.31 10.01 -7.81
CA PHE A 60 3.10 9.19 -9.02
C PHE A 60 2.71 10.05 -10.22
N ASP A 61 1.83 11.04 -10.03
CA ASP A 61 1.44 11.96 -11.09
C ASP A 61 2.65 12.71 -11.66
N GLN A 62 3.55 13.19 -10.79
CA GLN A 62 4.80 13.84 -11.19
C GLN A 62 5.74 12.87 -11.94
N ALA A 63 5.88 11.64 -11.47
CA ALA A 63 6.72 10.63 -12.11
C ALA A 63 6.18 10.23 -13.50
N LEU A 64 4.86 10.04 -13.62
CA LEU A 64 4.19 9.74 -14.89
C LEU A 64 4.35 10.88 -15.90
N GLU A 65 4.18 12.12 -15.46
CA GLU A 65 4.39 13.29 -16.30
C GLU A 65 5.84 13.37 -16.80
N ALA A 66 6.82 13.15 -15.92
CA ALA A 66 8.23 13.12 -16.28
C ALA A 66 8.54 12.07 -17.34
N LEU A 67 8.05 10.83 -17.17
CA LEU A 67 8.22 9.74 -18.13
C LEU A 67 7.62 10.06 -19.50
N ARG A 68 6.42 10.64 -19.52
CA ARG A 68 5.74 11.03 -20.77
C ARG A 68 6.47 12.14 -21.50
N ARG A 69 6.92 13.17 -20.80
CA ARG A 69 7.68 14.28 -21.40
C ARG A 69 9.04 13.85 -21.98
N GLN A 70 9.68 12.89 -21.31
CA GLN A 70 10.99 12.37 -21.73
C GLN A 70 10.87 11.28 -22.82
N GLY A 71 9.65 10.80 -23.08
CA GLY A 71 9.41 9.77 -24.10
C GLY A 71 9.94 8.38 -23.73
N HIS A 72 10.21 8.13 -22.44
CA HIS A 72 10.71 6.84 -21.97
C HIS A 72 9.67 5.74 -22.11
N ARG A 73 9.93 4.82 -23.05
CA ARG A 73 9.09 3.64 -23.32
C ARG A 73 9.76 2.37 -22.82
N ALA A 74 8.95 1.47 -22.28
CA ALA A 74 9.43 0.15 -21.87
C ALA A 74 9.85 -0.66 -23.11
N THR A 75 11.07 -1.18 -23.10
CA THR A 75 11.60 -2.09 -24.14
C THR A 75 11.78 -3.51 -23.58
N VAL A 76 11.86 -3.64 -22.26
CA VAL A 76 11.97 -4.89 -21.53
C VAL A 76 11.16 -4.80 -20.23
N PRO A 77 10.69 -5.94 -19.69
CA PRO A 77 10.04 -5.94 -18.39
C PRO A 77 10.96 -5.36 -17.31
N PRO A 78 10.46 -4.48 -16.42
CA PRO A 78 11.28 -3.89 -15.37
C PRO A 78 11.67 -4.94 -14.32
N ALA A 79 12.90 -4.85 -13.83
CA ALA A 79 13.39 -5.67 -12.72
C ALA A 79 13.75 -4.79 -11.52
N LEU A 80 13.44 -5.28 -10.32
CA LEU A 80 13.86 -4.61 -9.08
C LEU A 80 15.37 -4.63 -8.94
N GLY A 81 15.97 -3.50 -8.56
CA GLY A 81 17.36 -3.42 -8.15
C GLY A 81 17.62 -4.24 -6.87
N TRP A 82 18.90 -4.51 -6.55
CA TRP A 82 19.26 -5.26 -5.35
C TRP A 82 18.73 -4.58 -4.07
N PHE A 83 18.86 -3.27 -3.97
CA PHE A 83 18.38 -2.49 -2.82
C PHE A 83 16.85 -2.55 -2.70
N GLU A 84 16.12 -2.36 -3.82
CA GLU A 84 14.65 -2.46 -3.86
C GLU A 84 14.18 -3.85 -3.42
N ARG A 85 14.82 -4.92 -3.90
CA ARG A 85 14.50 -6.31 -3.52
C ARG A 85 14.74 -6.57 -2.04
N THR A 86 15.84 -6.05 -1.49
CA THR A 86 16.15 -6.21 -0.06
C THR A 86 15.13 -5.49 0.78
N PHE A 87 14.78 -4.26 0.43
CA PHE A 87 13.78 -3.47 1.15
C PHE A 87 12.40 -4.13 1.09
N LEU A 88 11.99 -4.59 -0.09
CA LEU A 88 10.73 -5.30 -0.27
C LEU A 88 10.64 -6.56 0.60
N ARG A 89 11.69 -7.39 0.64
CA ARG A 89 11.74 -8.59 1.50
C ARG A 89 11.59 -8.29 2.98
N MET A 90 12.04 -7.12 3.45
CA MET A 90 11.87 -6.69 4.84
C MET A 90 10.42 -6.30 5.17
N LEU A 91 9.64 -5.92 4.16
CA LEU A 91 8.23 -5.57 4.31
C LEU A 91 7.31 -6.80 4.23
N GLU A 92 7.66 -7.81 3.43
CA GLU A 92 6.81 -8.98 3.23
C GLU A 92 6.58 -9.77 4.53
N PRO A 93 5.36 -10.28 4.76
CA PRO A 93 5.08 -11.17 5.88
C PRO A 93 5.88 -12.50 5.81
N PRO A 94 6.17 -13.11 6.97
CA PRO A 94 5.88 -12.67 8.32
C PRO A 94 6.78 -11.51 8.78
N VAL A 95 6.18 -10.51 9.40
CA VAL A 95 6.87 -9.27 9.78
C VAL A 95 7.75 -9.49 11.02
N ARG A 96 9.06 -9.29 10.86
CA ARG A 96 10.04 -9.43 11.96
C ARG A 96 10.46 -8.09 12.55
N LEU A 97 10.43 -7.02 11.75
CA LEU A 97 10.89 -5.69 12.17
C LEU A 97 9.70 -4.76 12.43
N LYS A 98 9.62 -4.23 13.66
CA LYS A 98 8.65 -3.19 14.00
C LYS A 98 9.22 -1.83 13.62
N VAL A 99 8.57 -1.13 12.71
CA VAL A 99 8.91 0.24 12.30
C VAL A 99 7.78 1.16 12.73
N LYS A 100 8.11 2.25 13.40
CA LYS A 100 7.12 3.26 13.79
C LYS A 100 6.77 4.12 12.58
N ALA A 101 5.49 4.25 12.28
CA ALA A 101 5.03 5.14 11.22
C ALA A 101 5.27 6.62 11.60
N PRO A 102 5.66 7.47 10.65
CA PRO A 102 5.68 8.92 10.87
C PRO A 102 4.29 9.43 11.28
N ALA A 103 4.22 10.45 12.13
CA ALA A 103 2.96 10.97 12.68
C ALA A 103 1.92 11.31 11.58
N SER A 104 2.37 11.80 10.44
CA SER A 104 1.51 12.15 9.31
C SER A 104 0.83 10.97 8.60
N PHE A 105 1.22 9.73 8.94
CA PHE A 105 0.63 8.49 8.41
C PHE A 105 -0.16 7.72 9.47
N VAL A 106 -0.23 8.25 10.69
CA VAL A 106 -0.96 7.59 11.79
C VAL A 106 -2.45 7.88 11.66
N ALA A 107 -3.25 6.82 11.60
CA ALA A 107 -4.71 6.90 11.57
C ALA A 107 -5.31 7.26 12.93
N PRO A 108 -6.50 7.89 12.99
CA PRO A 108 -7.25 8.09 14.23
C PRO A 108 -7.54 6.78 14.96
N VAL A 109 -7.67 6.85 16.28
CA VAL A 109 -7.91 5.65 17.13
C VAL A 109 -9.32 5.10 16.94
N SER A 110 -10.30 5.98 16.74
CA SER A 110 -11.70 5.59 16.52
C SER A 110 -12.15 6.03 15.14
N LEU A 111 -12.71 5.11 14.37
CA LEU A 111 -13.09 5.28 12.97
C LEU A 111 -14.52 4.78 12.76
N ASP A 112 -15.26 5.47 11.91
CA ASP A 112 -16.48 4.93 11.33
C ASP A 112 -16.10 3.86 10.28
N PRO A 113 -16.54 2.60 10.41
CA PRO A 113 -16.16 1.54 9.49
C PRO A 113 -16.61 1.81 8.05
N VAL A 114 -17.78 2.43 7.85
CA VAL A 114 -18.32 2.71 6.52
C VAL A 114 -17.48 3.79 5.83
N ALA A 115 -17.16 4.86 6.55
CA ALA A 115 -16.32 5.93 6.04
C ALA A 115 -14.90 5.44 5.71
N ALA A 116 -14.29 4.64 6.59
CA ALA A 116 -12.95 4.08 6.38
C ALA A 116 -12.91 3.11 5.19
N LEU A 117 -13.92 2.26 5.02
CA LEU A 117 -14.04 1.40 3.84
C LEU A 117 -14.25 2.22 2.55
N GLY A 118 -15.06 3.26 2.60
CA GLY A 118 -15.24 4.19 1.48
C GLY A 118 -13.92 4.85 1.06
N HIS A 119 -13.14 5.32 2.04
CA HIS A 119 -11.81 5.89 1.80
C HIS A 119 -10.85 4.86 1.19
N TRP A 120 -10.83 3.62 1.71
CA TRP A 120 -10.04 2.52 1.15
C TRP A 120 -10.36 2.30 -0.32
N VAL A 121 -11.62 2.14 -0.66
CA VAL A 121 -12.05 1.89 -2.06
C VAL A 121 -11.64 3.05 -2.96
N ALA A 122 -11.84 4.28 -2.54
CA ALA A 122 -11.49 5.48 -3.31
C ALA A 122 -9.96 5.59 -3.54
N SER A 123 -9.16 5.44 -2.47
CA SER A 123 -7.71 5.54 -2.53
C SER A 123 -7.08 4.42 -3.36
N GLN A 124 -7.61 3.19 -3.26
CA GLN A 124 -7.16 2.06 -4.08
C GLN A 124 -7.53 2.23 -5.55
N GLY A 125 -8.74 2.70 -5.86
CA GLY A 125 -9.12 3.00 -7.24
C GLY A 125 -8.22 4.08 -7.87
N ALA A 126 -7.85 5.09 -7.09
CA ALA A 126 -6.93 6.12 -7.52
C ALA A 126 -5.50 5.59 -7.72
N PHE A 127 -5.02 4.70 -6.84
CA PHE A 127 -3.72 4.02 -6.97
C PHE A 127 -3.70 3.12 -8.22
N GLU A 128 -4.72 2.30 -8.41
CA GLU A 128 -4.90 1.44 -9.57
C GLU A 128 -4.87 2.24 -10.90
N ALA A 129 -5.55 3.38 -10.94
CA ALA A 129 -5.55 4.26 -12.11
C ALA A 129 -4.13 4.73 -12.49
N ARG A 130 -3.25 5.00 -11.50
CA ARG A 130 -1.84 5.37 -11.75
C ARG A 130 -1.02 4.18 -12.25
N ILE A 131 -1.28 2.99 -11.75
CA ILE A 131 -0.65 1.76 -12.27
C ILE A 131 -1.06 1.55 -13.73
N ARG A 132 -2.34 1.67 -14.08
CA ARG A 132 -2.81 1.60 -15.46
C ARG A 132 -2.17 2.65 -16.35
N ALA A 133 -1.95 3.86 -15.83
CA ALA A 133 -1.31 4.95 -16.56
C ALA A 133 0.20 4.72 -16.84
N CYS A 134 0.81 3.71 -16.23
CA CYS A 134 2.19 3.27 -16.52
C CYS A 134 2.30 2.41 -17.78
N ASP A 135 1.18 2.03 -18.43
CA ASP A 135 1.18 1.13 -19.58
C ASP A 135 2.10 1.64 -20.70
N GLY A 136 3.05 0.80 -21.11
CA GLY A 136 4.05 1.11 -22.13
C GLY A 136 5.14 2.11 -21.70
N LEU A 137 5.17 2.58 -20.44
CA LEU A 137 6.20 3.48 -19.93
C LEU A 137 7.33 2.70 -19.23
N ASP A 138 8.57 3.16 -19.38
CA ASP A 138 9.71 2.62 -18.63
C ASP A 138 9.72 3.13 -17.19
N MET A 139 9.04 2.40 -16.31
CA MET A 139 8.95 2.72 -14.88
C MET A 139 10.31 2.70 -14.14
N LYS A 140 11.39 2.25 -14.78
CA LYS A 140 12.75 2.30 -14.23
C LYS A 140 13.48 3.59 -14.56
N ALA A 141 13.04 4.32 -15.57
CA ALA A 141 13.68 5.55 -16.03
C ALA A 141 13.40 6.78 -15.14
N THR A 142 12.57 6.66 -14.12
CA THR A 142 12.30 7.74 -13.16
C THR A 142 12.48 7.28 -11.73
N SER A 143 12.83 8.24 -10.85
CA SER A 143 13.04 8.01 -9.42
C SER A 143 11.97 8.72 -8.61
N VAL A 144 11.42 8.02 -7.63
CA VAL A 144 10.39 8.49 -6.70
C VAL A 144 11.01 8.58 -5.29
N LYS A 145 10.94 9.77 -4.69
CA LYS A 145 11.38 9.95 -3.30
C LYS A 145 10.39 9.30 -2.34
N SER A 146 10.90 8.48 -1.44
CA SER A 146 10.08 7.84 -0.40
C SER A 146 9.47 8.88 0.52
N GLN A 147 8.22 8.66 0.91
CA GLN A 147 7.53 9.47 1.92
C GLN A 147 7.86 9.00 3.36
N PHE A 148 8.57 7.86 3.50
CA PHE A 148 8.93 7.28 4.80
C PHE A 148 10.39 7.52 5.21
N GLY A 149 11.20 8.21 4.38
CA GLY A 149 12.60 8.46 4.70
C GLY A 149 13.42 9.02 3.53
N PRO A 150 14.71 9.28 3.74
CA PRO A 150 15.56 9.97 2.76
C PRO A 150 16.10 9.01 1.68
N VAL A 151 15.26 8.12 1.17
CA VAL A 151 15.62 7.16 0.11
C VAL A 151 14.74 7.38 -1.10
N SER A 152 15.23 6.97 -2.27
CA SER A 152 14.49 7.00 -3.53
C SER A 152 14.51 5.63 -4.18
N PHE A 153 13.42 5.29 -4.85
CA PHE A 153 13.25 4.05 -5.59
C PHE A 153 12.80 4.37 -7.02
N SER A 154 12.96 3.44 -7.95
CA SER A 154 12.29 3.59 -9.24
C SER A 154 10.76 3.64 -9.06
N LEU A 155 10.02 4.16 -10.04
CA LEU A 155 8.55 4.12 -9.99
C LEU A 155 8.06 2.67 -9.85
N TYR A 156 8.64 1.72 -10.59
CA TYR A 156 8.34 0.30 -10.45
C TYR A 156 8.63 -0.23 -9.04
N GLY A 157 9.81 0.09 -8.51
CA GLY A 157 10.20 -0.28 -7.14
C GLY A 157 9.27 0.30 -6.08
N THR A 158 8.83 1.56 -6.26
CA THR A 158 7.89 2.22 -5.34
C THR A 158 6.53 1.51 -5.34
N ILE A 159 5.98 1.18 -6.52
CA ILE A 159 4.71 0.43 -6.62
C ILE A 159 4.85 -0.93 -5.94
N ALA A 160 5.90 -1.69 -6.23
CA ALA A 160 6.13 -2.99 -5.62
C ALA A 160 6.27 -2.92 -4.08
N ILE A 161 6.97 -1.90 -3.57
CA ILE A 161 7.13 -1.62 -2.14
C ILE A 161 5.78 -1.29 -1.49
N LEU A 162 4.93 -0.48 -2.12
CA LEU A 162 3.60 -0.16 -1.59
C LEU A 162 2.70 -1.39 -1.56
N LEU A 163 2.74 -2.25 -2.57
CA LEU A 163 2.00 -3.51 -2.57
C LEU A 163 2.46 -4.45 -1.44
N ALA A 164 3.77 -4.56 -1.22
CA ALA A 164 4.31 -5.32 -0.08
C ALA A 164 3.93 -4.70 1.27
N HIS A 165 3.92 -3.38 1.37
CA HIS A 165 3.47 -2.65 2.55
C HIS A 165 1.98 -2.89 2.85
N GLN A 166 1.13 -2.95 1.83
CA GLN A 166 -0.28 -3.29 1.99
C GLN A 166 -0.45 -4.74 2.48
N ARG A 167 0.27 -5.71 1.91
CA ARG A 167 0.26 -7.12 2.39
C ARG A 167 0.73 -7.23 3.84
N ARG A 168 1.75 -6.45 4.23
CA ARG A 168 2.22 -6.38 5.62
C ARG A 168 1.10 -5.97 6.57
N HIS A 169 0.34 -4.91 6.27
CA HIS A 169 -0.73 -4.43 7.14
C HIS A 169 -1.94 -5.36 7.15
N ILE A 170 -2.27 -6.00 6.03
CA ILE A 170 -3.30 -7.05 5.99
C ILE A 170 -2.91 -8.23 6.90
N TRP A 171 -1.66 -8.66 6.87
CA TRP A 171 -1.15 -9.65 7.80
C TRP A 171 -1.29 -9.19 9.25
N GLN A 172 -0.95 -7.94 9.57
CA GLN A 172 -1.14 -7.37 10.92
C GLN A 172 -2.61 -7.33 11.35
N MET A 173 -3.54 -6.98 10.45
CA MET A 173 -4.98 -7.06 10.71
C MET A 173 -5.39 -8.48 11.13
N ARG A 174 -4.92 -9.50 10.41
CA ARG A 174 -5.20 -10.91 10.74
C ARG A 174 -4.61 -11.31 12.09
N GLU A 175 -3.42 -10.85 12.43
CA GLU A 175 -2.81 -11.12 13.74
C GLU A 175 -3.61 -10.48 14.87
N VAL A 176 -4.10 -9.24 14.71
CA VAL A 176 -4.97 -8.58 15.68
C VAL A 176 -6.27 -9.38 15.90
N MET A 177 -6.90 -9.89 14.84
CA MET A 177 -8.12 -10.69 14.92
C MET A 177 -7.92 -12.06 15.58
N ARG A 178 -6.68 -12.56 15.67
CA ARG A 178 -6.33 -13.82 16.35
C ARG A 178 -5.97 -13.66 17.82
N GLU A 179 -5.83 -12.43 18.28
CA GLU A 179 -5.41 -12.16 19.66
C GLU A 179 -6.49 -12.62 20.67
N PRO A 180 -6.05 -13.20 21.80
CA PRO A 180 -6.96 -13.46 22.91
C PRO A 180 -7.68 -12.18 23.34
N GLY A 181 -9.01 -12.23 23.45
CA GLY A 181 -9.83 -11.06 23.80
C GLY A 181 -10.32 -10.24 22.60
N PHE A 182 -10.04 -10.65 21.36
CA PHE A 182 -10.75 -10.06 20.22
C PHE A 182 -12.25 -10.24 20.38
N PRO A 183 -13.11 -9.20 20.24
CA PRO A 183 -14.54 -9.28 20.47
C PRO A 183 -15.21 -10.34 19.56
N VAL A 184 -16.05 -11.20 20.15
CA VAL A 184 -16.78 -12.27 19.43
C VAL A 184 -18.08 -11.75 18.82
#